data_7c702e32eb7025340dce559c19069c1f
#
_entry.id   7c702e32eb7025340dce559c19069c1f
#
_cell.length_a   1.000
_cell.length_b   1.000
_cell.length_c   1.000
_cell.angle_alpha   90.00
_cell.angle_beta   90.00
_cell.angle_gamma   90.00
#
_symmetry.space_group_name_H-M   'P 1'
#
loop_
_entity.id
_entity.type
_entity.pdbx_description
1 polymer ?
#
loop_
_entity_poly.entity_id
_entity_poly.type
_entity_poly.pdbx_seq_one_letter_code
_entity_poly.pdbx_strand_id
1 'polypeptide(L)'
;MSKAPVDIIKYVIHADAEATGLVEKPDLIGAIFGQTEGLLGEDLDLRELQKSGRIGRIDADMNTKGGITKAHVTIPSSLDMVETSIIAAGVETITRVGPCDAKFKINKVEDVREDKRKAVVSRARDILQTFMSDSLPDTKEISEELREGIRTEGITLVEGLDAGPAVTTSDSIIIVEGRADVLNLLRNGIKNSVAVGGIKIPSVIVNISKDKD
;
A
#
# COMPACT_ATOMS: atom_id res chain seq x y z
N MET A 1 -32.49 14.13 12.22
CA MET A 1 -31.21 14.43 11.54
C MET A 1 -30.65 13.12 11.01
N SER A 2 -30.80 12.88 9.73
CA SER A 2 -30.24 11.68 9.06
C SER A 2 -28.74 11.75 9.13
N LYS A 3 -28.10 10.77 9.79
CA LYS A 3 -26.65 10.55 9.63
C LYS A 3 -26.43 10.24 8.15
N ALA A 4 -25.68 11.11 7.45
CA ALA A 4 -25.17 10.74 6.15
C ALA A 4 -24.53 9.35 6.26
N PRO A 5 -24.74 8.43 5.31
CA PRO A 5 -24.05 7.17 5.33
C PRO A 5 -22.55 7.48 5.40
N VAL A 6 -21.87 6.87 6.36
CA VAL A 6 -20.41 6.92 6.44
C VAL A 6 -19.96 6.18 5.19
N ASP A 7 -19.78 6.92 4.11
CA ASP A 7 -19.21 6.38 2.90
C ASP A 7 -17.87 5.75 3.29
N ILE A 8 -17.69 4.56 2.81
CA ILE A 8 -16.61 3.67 3.21
C ILE A 8 -15.29 4.44 3.08
N ILE A 9 -14.72 4.82 4.20
CA ILE A 9 -13.39 5.44 4.24
C ILE A 9 -12.43 4.54 3.45
N LYS A 10 -11.77 5.15 2.48
CA LYS A 10 -10.80 4.45 1.61
C LYS A 10 -9.37 4.74 2.04
N TYR A 11 -9.11 5.99 2.45
CA TYR A 11 -7.80 6.46 2.83
C TYR A 11 -7.84 7.21 4.16
N VAL A 12 -6.72 7.24 4.85
CA VAL A 12 -6.49 8.09 6.01
C VAL A 12 -5.19 8.86 5.78
N ILE A 13 -5.28 10.19 5.80
CA ILE A 13 -4.11 11.05 5.75
C ILE A 13 -3.60 11.21 7.19
N HIS A 14 -2.33 10.95 7.41
CA HIS A 14 -1.62 11.14 8.66
C HIS A 14 -0.64 12.30 8.51
N ALA A 15 -0.83 13.34 9.29
CA ALA A 15 0.03 14.51 9.31
C ALA A 15 0.55 14.81 10.73
N ASP A 16 1.79 15.21 10.84
CA ASP A 16 2.31 15.81 12.06
C ASP A 16 2.26 17.32 11.93
N ALA A 17 1.80 17.98 12.99
CA ALA A 17 1.81 19.42 13.10
C ALA A 17 2.67 19.82 14.31
N GLU A 18 3.47 20.87 14.15
CA GLU A 18 4.25 21.48 15.20
C GLU A 18 3.95 22.98 15.22
N ALA A 19 3.50 23.52 16.36
CA ALA A 19 3.19 24.92 16.55
C ALA A 19 4.02 25.53 17.69
N THR A 20 4.51 26.75 17.46
CA THR A 20 5.31 27.50 18.46
C THR A 20 4.37 28.24 19.42
N GLY A 21 3.89 27.53 20.43
CA GLY A 21 2.96 28.07 21.43
C GLY A 21 2.01 27.02 21.95
N LEU A 22 1.11 27.46 22.81
CA LEU A 22 -0.01 26.66 23.30
C LEU A 22 -1.14 26.77 22.28
N VAL A 23 -1.54 25.63 21.71
CA VAL A 23 -2.62 25.53 20.73
C VAL A 23 -3.60 24.47 21.21
N GLU A 24 -4.87 24.73 21.08
CA GLU A 24 -5.94 23.77 21.39
C GLU A 24 -6.41 23.04 20.12
N LYS A 25 -7.01 21.86 20.32
CA LYS A 25 -7.52 21.04 19.22
C LYS A 25 -8.51 21.77 18.31
N PRO A 26 -9.46 22.57 18.81
CA PRO A 26 -10.35 23.36 17.96
C PRO A 26 -9.61 24.37 17.07
N ASP A 27 -8.54 24.99 17.58
CA ASP A 27 -7.73 25.95 16.82
C ASP A 27 -6.98 25.28 15.69
N LEU A 28 -6.41 24.10 15.96
CA LEU A 28 -5.72 23.31 14.97
C LEU A 28 -6.65 22.88 13.83
N ILE A 29 -7.82 22.33 14.19
CA ILE A 29 -8.82 21.91 13.21
C ILE A 29 -9.38 23.13 12.46
N GLY A 30 -9.61 24.25 13.16
CA GLY A 30 -10.03 25.51 12.55
C GLY A 30 -9.02 26.05 11.54
N ALA A 31 -7.72 25.92 11.82
CA ALA A 31 -6.66 26.33 10.89
C ALA A 31 -6.63 25.45 9.64
N ILE A 32 -6.86 24.13 9.77
CA ILE A 32 -6.94 23.22 8.62
C ILE A 32 -8.07 23.66 7.68
N PHE A 33 -9.27 23.88 8.20
CA PHE A 33 -10.38 24.34 7.38
C PHE A 33 -10.17 25.74 6.81
N GLY A 34 -9.68 26.67 7.64
CA GLY A 34 -9.58 28.08 7.26
C GLY A 34 -8.51 28.38 6.23
N GLN A 35 -7.36 27.73 6.30
CA GLN A 35 -6.26 28.00 5.38
C GLN A 35 -6.29 27.15 4.11
N THR A 36 -7.11 26.10 4.07
CA THR A 36 -7.36 25.34 2.85
C THR A 36 -8.60 25.81 2.09
N GLU A 37 -9.42 26.67 2.70
CA GLU A 37 -10.63 27.24 2.09
C GLU A 37 -10.25 28.04 0.82
N GLY A 38 -10.89 27.67 -0.30
CA GLY A 38 -10.63 28.29 -1.60
C GLY A 38 -9.28 27.98 -2.26
N LEU A 39 -8.38 27.26 -1.55
CA LEU A 39 -7.07 26.91 -2.10
C LEU A 39 -7.15 25.83 -3.19
N LEU A 40 -8.01 24.84 -3.01
CA LEU A 40 -8.10 23.66 -3.86
C LEU A 40 -9.31 23.67 -4.82
N GLY A 41 -10.02 24.79 -4.90
CA GLY A 41 -11.26 24.92 -5.66
C GLY A 41 -12.49 24.41 -4.88
N GLU A 42 -13.68 24.68 -5.42
CA GLU A 42 -14.97 24.38 -4.74
C GLU A 42 -15.17 22.86 -4.54
N ASP A 43 -14.74 22.04 -5.49
CA ASP A 43 -14.93 20.58 -5.46
C ASP A 43 -14.11 19.89 -4.35
N LEU A 44 -13.01 20.50 -3.91
CA LEU A 44 -12.11 19.99 -2.88
C LEU A 44 -12.09 20.83 -1.60
N ASP A 45 -13.13 21.64 -1.38
CA ASP A 45 -13.30 22.36 -0.12
C ASP A 45 -13.56 21.39 1.03
N LEU A 46 -12.67 21.41 2.03
CA LEU A 46 -12.74 20.45 3.14
C LEU A 46 -14.02 20.55 3.97
N ARG A 47 -14.65 21.74 4.07
CA ARG A 47 -15.89 21.90 4.80
C ARG A 47 -17.05 21.25 4.06
N GLU A 48 -17.12 21.47 2.75
CA GLU A 48 -18.16 20.87 1.91
C GLU A 48 -17.96 19.36 1.79
N LEU A 49 -16.73 18.90 1.69
CA LEU A 49 -16.39 17.47 1.69
C LEU A 49 -16.77 16.81 3.02
N GLN A 50 -16.60 17.50 4.16
CA GLN A 50 -17.00 16.97 5.46
C GLN A 50 -18.53 16.97 5.63
N LYS A 51 -19.23 18.01 5.16
CA LYS A 51 -20.69 18.06 5.18
C LYS A 51 -21.31 16.96 4.34
N SER A 52 -20.73 16.68 3.17
CA SER A 52 -21.18 15.61 2.28
C SER A 52 -20.76 14.21 2.73
N GLY A 53 -19.89 14.09 3.74
CA GLY A 53 -19.38 12.80 4.23
C GLY A 53 -18.24 12.22 3.39
N ARG A 54 -17.75 12.95 2.35
CA ARG A 54 -16.60 12.52 1.53
C ARG A 54 -15.28 12.61 2.30
N ILE A 55 -15.17 13.51 3.26
CA ILE A 55 -14.13 13.57 4.28
C ILE A 55 -14.76 13.27 5.63
N GLY A 56 -14.18 12.38 6.40
CA GLY A 56 -14.59 12.06 7.75
C GLY A 56 -14.25 13.17 8.75
N ARG A 57 -14.59 12.95 10.02
CA ARG A 57 -14.22 13.89 11.07
C ARG A 57 -12.70 13.93 11.22
N ILE A 58 -12.14 15.12 11.08
CA ILE A 58 -10.72 15.38 11.35
C ILE A 58 -10.48 15.23 12.85
N ASP A 59 -9.48 14.49 13.21
CA ASP A 59 -9.06 14.30 14.61
C ASP A 59 -7.59 14.65 14.81
N ALA A 60 -7.21 15.00 16.05
CA ALA A 60 -5.84 15.33 16.39
C ALA A 60 -5.52 14.89 17.83
N ASP A 61 -4.43 14.13 17.97
CA ASP A 61 -3.82 13.82 19.25
C ASP A 61 -2.70 14.81 19.50
N MET A 62 -2.77 15.52 20.63
CA MET A 62 -1.91 16.67 20.90
C MET A 62 -1.10 16.50 22.18
N ASN A 63 0.13 17.00 22.14
CA ASN A 63 1.02 17.06 23.31
C ASN A 63 1.77 18.39 23.30
N THR A 64 1.69 19.12 24.41
CA THR A 64 2.42 20.39 24.57
C THR A 64 3.54 20.21 25.58
N LYS A 65 4.76 20.55 25.17
CA LYS A 65 5.94 20.50 26.04
C LYS A 65 6.89 21.63 25.70
N GLY A 66 7.31 22.37 26.74
CA GLY A 66 8.32 23.43 26.57
C GLY A 66 7.87 24.58 25.65
N GLY A 67 6.57 24.92 25.63
CA GLY A 67 6.06 26.01 24.78
C GLY A 67 5.90 25.62 23.30
N ILE A 68 6.05 24.35 22.95
CA ILE A 68 5.82 23.81 21.61
C ILE A 68 4.68 22.79 21.70
N THR A 69 3.69 22.94 20.85
CA THR A 69 2.60 21.96 20.69
C THR A 69 2.85 21.08 19.48
N LYS A 70 2.93 19.78 19.70
CA LYS A 70 2.99 18.77 18.65
C LYS A 70 1.66 18.06 18.57
N ALA A 71 1.20 17.84 17.35
CA ALA A 71 -0.06 17.14 17.10
C ALA A 71 0.12 16.11 16.01
N HIS A 72 -0.53 14.95 16.20
CA HIS A 72 -0.74 13.99 15.14
C HIS A 72 -2.17 14.11 14.63
N VAL A 73 -2.33 14.52 13.39
CA VAL A 73 -3.62 14.79 12.75
C VAL A 73 -3.99 13.61 11.85
N THR A 74 -5.25 13.18 11.95
CA THR A 74 -5.82 12.14 11.09
C THR A 74 -7.02 12.70 10.31
N ILE A 75 -6.99 12.54 8.97
CA ILE A 75 -8.05 13.00 8.08
C ILE A 75 -8.56 11.80 7.28
N PRO A 76 -9.72 11.21 7.66
CA PRO A 76 -10.32 10.11 6.92
C PRO A 76 -10.92 10.60 5.60
N SER A 77 -10.65 9.90 4.49
CA SER A 77 -11.08 10.26 3.14
C SER A 77 -11.79 9.09 2.43
N SER A 78 -12.94 9.36 1.82
CA SER A 78 -13.62 8.44 0.90
C SER A 78 -13.39 8.82 -0.57
N LEU A 79 -12.61 9.86 -0.81
CA LEU A 79 -12.20 10.33 -2.14
C LEU A 79 -11.34 9.30 -2.88
N ASP A 80 -10.99 9.59 -4.12
CA ASP A 80 -9.97 8.80 -4.80
C ASP A 80 -8.55 9.13 -4.31
N MET A 81 -7.56 8.41 -4.80
CA MET A 81 -6.16 8.58 -4.39
C MET A 81 -5.61 9.96 -4.80
N VAL A 82 -5.97 10.44 -5.99
CA VAL A 82 -5.47 11.72 -6.52
C VAL A 82 -6.04 12.88 -5.72
N GLU A 83 -7.37 12.92 -5.54
CA GLU A 83 -8.07 13.92 -4.74
C GLU A 83 -7.54 13.93 -3.30
N THR A 84 -7.36 12.75 -2.69
CA THR A 84 -6.82 12.61 -1.33
C THR A 84 -5.38 13.14 -1.23
N SER A 85 -4.56 12.91 -2.27
CA SER A 85 -3.18 13.41 -2.31
C SER A 85 -3.13 14.93 -2.46
N ILE A 86 -4.06 15.52 -3.22
CA ILE A 86 -4.18 16.98 -3.36
C ILE A 86 -4.54 17.62 -2.01
N ILE A 87 -5.49 17.03 -1.29
CA ILE A 87 -5.85 17.51 0.05
C ILE A 87 -4.65 17.39 1.01
N ALA A 88 -3.94 16.27 0.99
CA ALA A 88 -2.75 16.09 1.80
C ALA A 88 -1.70 17.17 1.52
N ALA A 89 -1.42 17.46 0.27
CA ALA A 89 -0.52 18.55 -0.13
C ALA A 89 -1.03 19.92 0.32
N GLY A 90 -2.34 20.17 0.23
CA GLY A 90 -2.98 21.40 0.72
C GLY A 90 -2.76 21.60 2.22
N VAL A 91 -2.85 20.54 3.01
CA VAL A 91 -2.61 20.60 4.47
C VAL A 91 -1.17 20.98 4.79
N GLU A 92 -0.18 20.60 3.99
CA GLU A 92 1.23 21.01 4.21
C GLU A 92 1.48 22.51 3.98
N THR A 93 0.58 23.21 3.30
CA THR A 93 0.72 24.65 3.07
C THR A 93 0.34 25.50 4.28
N ILE A 94 -0.23 24.90 5.32
CA ILE A 94 -0.66 25.59 6.54
C ILE A 94 0.57 26.05 7.33
N THR A 95 0.65 27.35 7.59
CA THR A 95 1.80 27.96 8.25
C THR A 95 1.50 28.55 9.63
N ARG A 96 0.22 28.61 10.02
CA ARG A 96 -0.19 29.21 11.31
C ARG A 96 -1.39 28.48 11.91
N VAL A 97 -1.42 28.42 13.25
CA VAL A 97 -2.57 27.95 14.03
C VAL A 97 -2.89 29.01 15.08
N GLY A 98 -4.01 29.73 14.92
CA GLY A 98 -4.31 30.90 15.71
C GLY A 98 -3.20 31.93 15.61
N PRO A 99 -2.63 32.43 16.73
CA PRO A 99 -1.53 33.37 16.72
C PRO A 99 -0.14 32.70 16.53
N CYS A 100 -0.06 31.38 16.59
CA CYS A 100 1.19 30.63 16.60
C CYS A 100 1.63 30.26 15.18
N ASP A 101 2.93 30.38 14.90
CA ASP A 101 3.52 29.81 13.69
C ASP A 101 3.47 28.28 13.79
N ALA A 102 3.12 27.62 12.70
CA ALA A 102 2.97 26.19 12.66
C ALA A 102 3.55 25.60 11.38
N LYS A 103 3.90 24.32 11.43
CA LYS A 103 4.34 23.55 10.29
C LYS A 103 3.62 22.21 10.28
N PHE A 104 3.06 21.87 9.13
CA PHE A 104 2.43 20.58 8.89
C PHE A 104 3.30 19.74 7.97
N LYS A 105 3.38 18.45 8.23
CA LYS A 105 4.10 17.48 7.40
C LYS A 105 3.28 16.22 7.28
N ILE A 106 3.04 15.80 6.05
CA ILE A 106 2.39 14.51 5.79
C ILE A 106 3.37 13.38 6.05
N ASN A 107 3.00 12.43 6.89
CA ASN A 107 3.79 11.24 7.18
C ASN A 107 3.45 10.11 6.21
N LYS A 108 2.16 9.87 6.00
CA LYS A 108 1.66 8.84 5.08
C LYS A 108 0.21 9.10 4.70
N VAL A 109 -0.18 8.56 3.57
CA VAL A 109 -1.58 8.32 3.21
C VAL A 109 -1.79 6.80 3.22
N GLU A 110 -2.64 6.32 4.09
CA GLU A 110 -2.91 4.90 4.31
C GLU A 110 -4.17 4.46 3.56
N ASP A 111 -4.11 3.40 2.75
CA ASP A 111 -5.31 2.73 2.22
C ASP A 111 -5.83 1.74 3.25
N VAL A 112 -6.89 2.11 3.97
CA VAL A 112 -7.50 1.25 5.02
C VAL A 112 -8.12 -0.05 4.50
N ARG A 113 -8.19 -0.20 3.18
CA ARG A 113 -8.69 -1.43 2.54
C ARG A 113 -7.57 -2.43 2.27
N GLU A 114 -6.31 -2.01 2.37
CA GLU A 114 -5.17 -2.87 2.03
C GLU A 114 -5.13 -4.12 2.90
N ASP A 115 -5.30 -3.96 4.20
CA ASP A 115 -5.33 -5.10 5.13
C ASP A 115 -6.53 -6.01 4.90
N LYS A 116 -7.70 -5.43 4.58
CA LYS A 116 -8.88 -6.21 4.22
C LYS A 116 -8.67 -6.98 2.91
N ARG A 117 -8.02 -6.38 1.92
CA ARG A 117 -7.66 -7.06 0.66
C ARG A 117 -6.71 -8.21 0.91
N LYS A 118 -5.66 -8.00 1.71
CA LYS A 118 -4.72 -9.07 2.11
C LYS A 118 -5.46 -10.21 2.83
N ALA A 119 -6.36 -9.89 3.75
CA ALA A 119 -7.17 -10.89 4.46
C ALA A 119 -8.09 -11.67 3.51
N VAL A 120 -8.73 -10.98 2.53
CA VAL A 120 -9.56 -11.64 1.52
C VAL A 120 -8.73 -12.59 0.66
N VAL A 121 -7.56 -12.17 0.19
CA VAL A 121 -6.66 -13.01 -0.61
C VAL A 121 -6.19 -14.24 0.19
N SER A 122 -5.79 -14.04 1.45
CA SER A 122 -5.42 -15.15 2.34
C SER A 122 -6.59 -16.13 2.51
N ARG A 123 -7.79 -15.60 2.81
CA ARG A 123 -8.97 -16.45 3.00
C ARG A 123 -9.40 -17.18 1.73
N ALA A 124 -9.27 -16.53 0.58
CA ALA A 124 -9.55 -17.17 -0.70
C ALA A 124 -8.61 -18.34 -0.97
N ARG A 125 -7.32 -18.21 -0.59
CA ARG A 125 -6.36 -19.33 -0.66
C ARG A 125 -6.76 -20.50 0.24
N ASP A 126 -7.14 -20.21 1.50
CA ASP A 126 -7.57 -21.26 2.44
C ASP A 126 -8.80 -22.01 1.91
N ILE A 127 -9.79 -21.25 1.41
CA ILE A 127 -11.00 -21.81 0.83
C ILE A 127 -10.65 -22.69 -0.37
N LEU A 128 -9.77 -22.20 -1.25
CA LEU A 128 -9.34 -22.94 -2.43
C LEU A 128 -8.62 -24.23 -2.04
N GLN A 129 -7.73 -24.20 -1.04
CA GLN A 129 -7.07 -25.40 -0.54
C GLN A 129 -8.08 -26.42 -0.01
N THR A 130 -9.10 -25.97 0.73
CA THR A 130 -10.16 -26.84 1.22
C THR A 130 -10.94 -27.50 0.08
N PHE A 131 -11.34 -26.71 -0.94
CA PHE A 131 -12.03 -27.26 -2.10
C PHE A 131 -11.16 -28.22 -2.91
N MET A 132 -9.86 -27.98 -2.99
CA MET A 132 -8.92 -28.87 -3.68
C MET A 132 -8.67 -30.18 -2.93
N SER A 133 -8.78 -30.16 -1.58
CA SER A 133 -8.65 -31.38 -0.76
C SER A 133 -9.93 -32.23 -0.75
N ASP A 134 -11.10 -31.62 -0.91
CA ASP A 134 -12.40 -32.30 -0.85
C ASP A 134 -12.95 -32.70 -2.23
N SER A 135 -12.36 -32.25 -3.34
CA SER A 135 -12.86 -32.49 -4.69
C SER A 135 -12.09 -33.60 -5.38
N LEU A 136 -12.79 -34.70 -5.65
CA LEU A 136 -12.40 -35.69 -6.67
C LEU A 136 -12.34 -35.06 -8.07
N PRO A 137 -11.48 -35.60 -8.97
CA PRO A 137 -10.95 -34.85 -10.11
C PRO A 137 -11.89 -34.88 -11.32
N ASP A 138 -12.68 -33.82 -11.56
CA ASP A 138 -13.36 -33.65 -12.87
C ASP A 138 -13.65 -32.20 -13.31
N THR A 139 -12.86 -31.23 -12.91
CA THR A 139 -12.95 -29.86 -13.46
C THR A 139 -11.55 -29.31 -13.78
N LYS A 140 -10.95 -29.87 -14.85
CA LYS A 140 -9.56 -29.49 -15.24
C LYS A 140 -9.41 -28.03 -15.68
N GLU A 141 -10.38 -27.43 -16.35
CA GLU A 141 -10.25 -26.11 -16.96
C GLU A 141 -10.33 -24.94 -15.94
N ILE A 142 -11.27 -24.96 -15.00
CA ILE A 142 -11.41 -23.91 -13.98
C ILE A 142 -10.25 -23.97 -12.94
N SER A 143 -9.74 -25.19 -12.71
CA SER A 143 -8.61 -25.38 -11.78
C SER A 143 -7.28 -24.93 -12.38
N GLU A 144 -7.12 -24.88 -13.69
CA GLU A 144 -5.89 -24.42 -14.34
C GLU A 144 -5.77 -22.90 -14.33
N GLU A 145 -6.82 -22.13 -14.60
CA GLU A 145 -6.82 -20.67 -14.51
C GLU A 145 -6.57 -20.16 -13.08
N LEU A 146 -7.17 -20.81 -12.08
CA LEU A 146 -6.93 -20.49 -10.67
C LEU A 146 -5.54 -20.93 -10.19
N ARG A 147 -5.01 -22.04 -10.69
CA ARG A 147 -3.62 -22.49 -10.45
C ARG A 147 -2.61 -21.53 -11.07
N GLU A 148 -2.88 -20.93 -12.22
CA GLU A 148 -2.03 -19.93 -12.84
C GLU A 148 -1.89 -18.67 -11.98
N GLY A 149 -2.95 -18.17 -11.37
CA GLY A 149 -2.94 -17.03 -10.47
C GLY A 149 -2.13 -17.27 -9.19
N ILE A 150 -2.13 -18.49 -8.66
CA ILE A 150 -1.39 -18.87 -7.44
C ILE A 150 0.08 -19.18 -7.73
N ARG A 151 0.39 -19.67 -8.94
CA ARG A 151 1.76 -20.04 -9.36
C ARG A 151 2.64 -18.85 -9.74
N THR A 152 2.08 -17.66 -10.00
CA THR A 152 2.83 -16.45 -10.36
C THR A 152 3.54 -15.78 -9.18
N GLU A 153 3.26 -16.16 -7.94
CA GLU A 153 3.91 -15.59 -6.74
C GLU A 153 5.28 -16.19 -6.38
N GLY A 154 5.86 -17.02 -7.24
CA GLY A 154 7.08 -17.77 -6.91
C GLY A 154 8.38 -17.23 -7.46
N ILE A 155 8.39 -16.13 -8.23
CA ILE A 155 9.67 -15.53 -8.66
C ILE A 155 10.31 -14.81 -7.48
N THR A 156 11.58 -15.16 -7.26
CA THR A 156 12.48 -14.49 -6.32
C THR A 156 13.63 -13.84 -7.08
N LEU A 157 14.36 -12.97 -6.42
CA LEU A 157 15.62 -12.44 -6.95
C LEU A 157 16.79 -13.12 -6.25
N VAL A 158 17.63 -13.77 -7.03
CA VAL A 158 18.89 -14.34 -6.55
C VAL A 158 20.02 -13.51 -7.12
N GLU A 159 20.67 -12.72 -6.27
CA GLU A 159 21.73 -11.78 -6.64
C GLU A 159 21.36 -10.85 -7.83
N GLY A 160 20.08 -10.43 -7.88
CA GLY A 160 19.57 -9.53 -8.91
C GLY A 160 19.05 -10.21 -10.18
N LEU A 161 19.08 -11.54 -10.26
CA LEU A 161 18.53 -12.32 -11.38
C LEU A 161 17.16 -12.89 -11.01
N ASP A 162 16.22 -12.86 -11.94
CA ASP A 162 14.91 -13.49 -11.77
C ASP A 162 15.08 -15.02 -11.65
N ALA A 163 14.58 -15.60 -10.57
CA ALA A 163 14.82 -17.00 -10.24
C ALA A 163 13.60 -17.64 -9.56
N GLY A 164 13.51 -18.94 -9.65
CA GLY A 164 12.58 -19.73 -8.85
C GLY A 164 13.04 -19.87 -7.40
N PRO A 165 12.13 -20.10 -6.45
CA PRO A 165 12.43 -20.11 -5.01
C PRO A 165 13.36 -21.23 -4.54
N ALA A 166 13.56 -22.27 -5.35
CA ALA A 166 14.41 -23.40 -4.99
C ALA A 166 15.81 -23.35 -5.63
N VAL A 167 16.18 -22.27 -6.34
CA VAL A 167 17.50 -22.17 -7.02
C VAL A 167 18.66 -22.34 -6.06
N THR A 168 18.56 -21.80 -4.85
CA THR A 168 19.63 -21.88 -3.85
C THR A 168 19.67 -23.22 -3.10
N THR A 169 18.55 -23.92 -3.00
CA THR A 169 18.39 -25.12 -2.17
C THR A 169 18.40 -26.44 -2.96
N SER A 170 18.18 -26.39 -4.28
CA SER A 170 18.20 -27.59 -5.14
C SER A 170 19.60 -28.00 -5.51
N ASP A 171 19.81 -29.29 -5.72
CA ASP A 171 21.11 -29.88 -6.16
C ASP A 171 21.39 -29.59 -7.64
N SER A 172 20.38 -29.22 -8.42
CA SER A 172 20.51 -28.87 -9.84
C SER A 172 19.80 -27.55 -10.14
N ILE A 173 20.23 -26.85 -11.20
CA ILE A 173 19.60 -25.62 -11.67
C ILE A 173 19.31 -25.66 -13.16
N ILE A 174 18.22 -25.01 -13.57
CA ILE A 174 17.86 -24.82 -14.97
C ILE A 174 18.10 -23.36 -15.33
N ILE A 175 19.00 -23.13 -16.28
CA ILE A 175 19.36 -21.80 -16.76
C ILE A 175 18.47 -21.49 -17.97
N VAL A 176 17.79 -20.35 -17.96
CA VAL A 176 16.89 -19.89 -19.02
C VAL A 176 17.25 -18.46 -19.47
N GLU A 177 16.76 -18.05 -20.63
CA GLU A 177 17.08 -16.75 -21.20
C GLU A 177 16.48 -15.59 -20.41
N GLY A 178 15.20 -15.68 -20.03
CA GLY A 178 14.49 -14.56 -19.45
C GLY A 178 13.47 -14.90 -18.38
N ARG A 179 12.94 -13.85 -17.76
CA ARG A 179 11.92 -13.92 -16.71
C ARG A 179 10.66 -14.71 -17.14
N ALA A 180 10.27 -14.59 -18.41
CA ALA A 180 9.08 -15.30 -18.94
C ALA A 180 9.28 -16.82 -18.89
N ASP A 181 10.50 -17.30 -19.13
CA ASP A 181 10.82 -18.71 -19.09
C ASP A 181 10.82 -19.26 -17.65
N VAL A 182 11.37 -18.45 -16.70
CA VAL A 182 11.27 -18.78 -15.25
C VAL A 182 9.83 -18.92 -14.83
N LEU A 183 8.94 -17.98 -15.23
CA LEU A 183 7.51 -18.05 -14.95
C LEU A 183 6.86 -19.29 -15.56
N ASN A 184 7.22 -19.62 -16.79
CA ASN A 184 6.68 -20.80 -17.47
C ASN A 184 7.07 -22.10 -16.75
N LEU A 185 8.33 -22.22 -16.34
CA LEU A 185 8.82 -23.35 -15.57
C LEU A 185 8.16 -23.45 -14.18
N LEU A 186 7.99 -22.31 -13.51
CA LEU A 186 7.28 -22.26 -12.22
C LEU A 186 5.81 -22.69 -12.34
N ARG A 187 5.12 -22.30 -13.42
CA ARG A 187 3.76 -22.76 -13.73
C ARG A 187 3.66 -24.27 -13.86
N ASN A 188 4.73 -24.89 -14.35
CA ASN A 188 4.83 -26.34 -14.48
C ASN A 188 5.44 -27.05 -13.26
N GLY A 189 5.60 -26.32 -12.12
CA GLY A 189 6.08 -26.87 -10.85
C GLY A 189 7.60 -26.94 -10.72
N ILE A 190 8.36 -26.45 -11.72
CA ILE A 190 9.81 -26.43 -11.71
C ILE A 190 10.28 -25.14 -11.01
N LYS A 191 10.87 -25.27 -9.83
CA LYS A 191 11.20 -24.15 -8.92
C LYS A 191 12.67 -23.76 -8.88
N ASN A 192 13.54 -24.49 -9.58
CA ASN A 192 15.00 -24.34 -9.57
C ASN A 192 15.55 -23.72 -10.86
N SER A 193 14.78 -22.83 -11.51
CA SER A 193 15.19 -22.12 -12.72
C SER A 193 15.67 -20.71 -12.42
N VAL A 194 16.66 -20.22 -13.21
CA VAL A 194 17.24 -18.87 -13.11
C VAL A 194 17.43 -18.26 -14.48
N ALA A 195 17.06 -16.97 -14.63
CA ALA A 195 17.22 -16.25 -15.89
C ALA A 195 18.60 -15.60 -16.00
N VAL A 196 19.22 -15.70 -17.18
CA VAL A 196 20.50 -15.01 -17.46
C VAL A 196 20.32 -13.53 -17.78
N GLY A 197 19.15 -13.10 -18.22
CA GLY A 197 18.84 -11.69 -18.49
C GLY A 197 19.57 -11.09 -19.70
N GLY A 198 20.12 -11.89 -20.59
CA GLY A 198 20.83 -11.41 -21.77
C GLY A 198 21.75 -12.43 -22.43
N ILE A 199 22.55 -11.96 -23.41
CA ILE A 199 23.41 -12.81 -24.25
C ILE A 199 24.64 -13.38 -23.49
N LYS A 200 25.06 -12.72 -22.42
CA LYS A 200 26.23 -13.16 -21.62
C LYS A 200 25.75 -13.77 -20.31
N ILE A 201 26.30 -14.95 -20.00
CA ILE A 201 26.08 -15.61 -18.71
C ILE A 201 26.73 -14.77 -17.60
N PRO A 202 25.98 -14.24 -16.64
CA PRO A 202 26.54 -13.50 -15.51
C PRO A 202 27.44 -14.38 -14.64
N SER A 203 28.49 -13.79 -14.06
CA SER A 203 29.42 -14.50 -13.16
C SER A 203 28.74 -15.12 -11.94
N VAL A 204 27.61 -14.56 -11.54
CA VAL A 204 26.73 -15.08 -10.49
C VAL A 204 26.26 -16.49 -10.80
N ILE A 205 25.80 -16.74 -12.04
CA ILE A 205 25.32 -18.08 -12.45
C ILE A 205 26.48 -19.10 -12.42
N VAL A 206 27.68 -18.70 -12.88
CA VAL A 206 28.87 -19.53 -12.81
C VAL A 206 29.21 -19.88 -11.35
N ASN A 207 28.99 -18.96 -10.41
CA ASN A 207 29.22 -19.23 -8.99
C ASN A 207 28.17 -20.16 -8.39
N ILE A 208 26.89 -19.93 -8.71
CA ILE A 208 25.79 -20.78 -8.20
C ILE A 208 25.91 -22.22 -8.76
N SER A 209 26.41 -22.41 -9.99
CA SER A 209 26.52 -23.72 -10.62
C SER A 209 27.73 -24.54 -10.18
N LYS A 210 28.69 -23.97 -9.45
CA LYS A 210 29.93 -24.69 -9.06
C LYS A 210 29.69 -25.92 -8.18
N ASP A 211 28.62 -25.85 -7.37
CA ASP A 211 28.27 -26.89 -6.39
C ASP A 211 26.95 -27.60 -6.78
N LYS A 212 26.55 -27.52 -8.06
CA LYS A 212 25.26 -28.05 -8.55
C LYS A 212 25.46 -28.79 -9.88
N ASP A 213 24.56 -29.75 -10.11
CA ASP A 213 24.44 -30.48 -11.40
C ASP A 213 23.62 -29.67 -12.42
#